data_e11e482065549888103caf09db352dc8
#
_entry.id   e11e482065549888103caf09db352dc8
#
_cell.length_a   1.000
_cell.length_b   1.000
_cell.length_c   1.000
_cell.angle_alpha   90.00
_cell.angle_beta   90.00
_cell.angle_gamma   90.00
#
_symmetry.space_group_name_H-M   'P 1'
#
loop_
_entity.id
_entity.type
_entity.pdbx_description
1 polymer ?
#
loop_
_entity_poly.entity_id
_entity_poly.type
_entity_poly.pdbx_seq_one_letter_code
_entity_poly.pdbx_strand_id
1 'polypeptide(L)'
;MLVEKGKISSDSYIYCVDDGSNDSTWSIIERLHSETPLVKGATFVRNYGNQKALIAGLEGVRDLGCDCAVSIDADLQQDELSIEQFVDEYQKGYDIVLGVRNDRKTDNFFKKITAIMFYKLMNILGSKIAMNHSDYRLVSKKALDMMDLYHEKSLFLRGFFHELGLKTTTVKFDVKPRFAGQSKFNFISLMGLALNGITSFSIVPLRIIYGLGFVMALFGFLMGLETIFEKIFLNDSPNGVATMIILLCFFGGLQIFCLGVIGEYVGQVYREVKARPRYIVDKILK
;
A
#
# COMPACT_ATOMS: atom_id res chain seq x y z
N MET A 1 -14.38 -30.14 -2.95
CA MET A 1 -13.16 -30.51 -2.18
C MET A 1 -13.13 -29.93 -0.76
N LEU A 2 -13.13 -28.60 -0.51
CA LEU A 2 -13.08 -28.04 0.85
C LEU A 2 -14.38 -28.27 1.62
N VAL A 3 -15.53 -28.18 0.96
CA VAL A 3 -16.85 -28.52 1.54
C VAL A 3 -16.91 -29.99 1.90
N GLU A 4 -16.48 -30.90 1.02
CA GLU A 4 -16.44 -32.35 1.26
C GLU A 4 -15.52 -32.74 2.44
N LYS A 5 -14.43 -31.95 2.65
CA LYS A 5 -13.55 -32.10 3.79
C LYS A 5 -14.11 -31.47 5.07
N GLY A 6 -15.29 -30.86 5.04
CA GLY A 6 -15.91 -30.19 6.17
C GLY A 6 -15.14 -28.94 6.67
N LYS A 7 -14.28 -28.36 5.84
CA LYS A 7 -13.45 -27.20 6.21
C LYS A 7 -14.17 -25.88 6.03
N ILE A 8 -15.09 -25.80 5.08
CA ILE A 8 -15.95 -24.65 4.80
C ILE A 8 -17.40 -25.12 4.65
N SER A 9 -18.33 -24.22 4.87
CA SER A 9 -19.77 -24.48 4.71
C SER A 9 -20.18 -24.61 3.23
N SER A 10 -21.28 -25.31 2.96
CA SER A 10 -21.86 -25.45 1.62
C SER A 10 -22.43 -24.16 1.04
N ASP A 11 -22.72 -23.17 1.89
CA ASP A 11 -23.17 -21.83 1.54
C ASP A 11 -22.02 -20.82 1.32
N SER A 12 -20.76 -21.30 1.40
CA SER A 12 -19.60 -20.50 1.01
C SER A 12 -19.69 -20.07 -0.46
N TYR A 13 -19.36 -18.82 -0.74
CA TYR A 13 -19.54 -18.22 -2.06
C TYR A 13 -18.28 -17.53 -2.57
N ILE A 14 -18.24 -17.27 -3.86
CA ILE A 14 -17.20 -16.48 -4.53
C ILE A 14 -17.78 -15.08 -4.80
N TYR A 15 -17.08 -14.05 -4.33
CA TYR A 15 -17.44 -12.67 -4.59
C TYR A 15 -16.47 -12.05 -5.60
N CYS A 16 -16.94 -11.81 -6.82
CA CYS A 16 -16.15 -11.24 -7.90
C CYS A 16 -16.24 -9.71 -7.88
N VAL A 17 -15.11 -9.02 -7.94
CA VAL A 17 -15.09 -7.56 -8.10
C VAL A 17 -14.50 -7.22 -9.46
N ASP A 18 -15.31 -6.57 -10.30
CA ASP A 18 -14.89 -6.06 -11.59
C ASP A 18 -14.55 -4.56 -11.47
N ASP A 19 -13.31 -4.21 -11.72
CA ASP A 19 -12.79 -2.82 -11.62
C ASP A 19 -13.12 -2.00 -12.87
N GLY A 20 -14.38 -2.05 -13.30
CA GLY A 20 -14.89 -1.28 -14.43
C GLY A 20 -14.26 -1.71 -15.78
N SER A 21 -14.24 -3.01 -16.05
CA SER A 21 -13.72 -3.58 -17.29
C SER A 21 -14.56 -3.16 -18.51
N ASN A 22 -13.88 -2.93 -19.64
CA ASN A 22 -14.52 -2.60 -20.92
C ASN A 22 -14.73 -3.83 -21.83
N ASP A 23 -14.35 -5.01 -21.37
CA ASP A 23 -14.48 -6.27 -22.07
C ASP A 23 -15.68 -7.10 -21.56
N SER A 24 -15.73 -8.38 -21.90
CA SER A 24 -16.82 -9.27 -21.49
C SER A 24 -16.76 -9.75 -20.05
N THR A 25 -15.83 -9.23 -19.22
CA THR A 25 -15.62 -9.70 -17.83
C THR A 25 -16.90 -9.67 -17.02
N TRP A 26 -17.60 -8.53 -16.99
CA TRP A 26 -18.84 -8.40 -16.23
C TRP A 26 -19.94 -9.33 -16.74
N SER A 27 -20.10 -9.44 -18.04
CA SER A 27 -21.11 -10.33 -18.65
C SER A 27 -20.87 -11.80 -18.30
N ILE A 28 -19.59 -12.21 -18.16
CA ILE A 28 -19.24 -13.56 -17.70
C ILE A 28 -19.66 -13.75 -16.23
N ILE A 29 -19.41 -12.77 -15.37
CA ILE A 29 -19.80 -12.83 -13.95
C ILE A 29 -21.34 -12.89 -13.82
N GLU A 30 -22.08 -12.06 -14.57
CA GLU A 30 -23.55 -12.10 -14.60
C GLU A 30 -24.07 -13.48 -15.02
N ARG A 31 -23.49 -14.08 -16.05
CA ARG A 31 -23.83 -15.43 -16.49
C ARG A 31 -23.57 -16.47 -15.39
N LEU A 32 -22.37 -16.47 -14.80
CA LEU A 32 -22.02 -17.41 -13.73
C LEU A 32 -22.96 -17.26 -12.52
N HIS A 33 -23.32 -16.03 -12.17
CA HIS A 33 -24.31 -15.77 -11.11
C HIS A 33 -25.69 -16.37 -11.44
N SER A 34 -26.12 -16.31 -12.70
CA SER A 34 -27.40 -16.91 -13.12
C SER A 34 -27.36 -18.45 -13.11
N GLU A 35 -26.19 -19.06 -13.31
CA GLU A 35 -25.98 -20.50 -13.28
C GLU A 35 -25.84 -21.05 -11.85
N THR A 36 -25.30 -20.25 -10.93
CA THR A 36 -25.11 -20.66 -9.53
C THR A 36 -25.19 -19.49 -8.56
N PRO A 37 -26.04 -19.58 -7.48
CA PRO A 37 -26.15 -18.55 -6.48
C PRO A 37 -24.88 -18.38 -5.62
N LEU A 38 -23.92 -19.27 -5.77
CA LEU A 38 -22.61 -19.21 -5.07
C LEU A 38 -21.67 -18.16 -5.67
N VAL A 39 -21.96 -17.67 -6.89
CA VAL A 39 -21.19 -16.58 -7.51
C VAL A 39 -21.94 -15.27 -7.29
N LYS A 40 -21.32 -14.36 -6.59
CA LYS A 40 -21.81 -13.01 -6.31
C LYS A 40 -20.79 -11.99 -6.82
N GLY A 41 -21.10 -10.70 -6.82
CA GLY A 41 -20.11 -9.71 -7.22
C GLY A 41 -20.60 -8.30 -7.35
N ALA A 42 -19.66 -7.41 -7.66
CA ALA A 42 -19.92 -6.02 -7.95
C ALA A 42 -19.03 -5.53 -9.10
N THR A 43 -19.54 -4.59 -9.90
CA THR A 43 -18.75 -3.87 -10.90
C THR A 43 -18.75 -2.39 -10.62
N PHE A 44 -17.65 -1.71 -10.98
CA PHE A 44 -17.50 -0.27 -10.82
C PHE A 44 -17.89 0.48 -12.09
N VAL A 45 -18.32 1.74 -11.94
CA VAL A 45 -18.62 2.64 -13.06
C VAL A 45 -17.39 2.94 -13.94
N ARG A 46 -16.18 2.73 -13.42
CA ARG A 46 -14.89 2.88 -14.12
C ARG A 46 -13.78 2.22 -13.34
N ASN A 47 -12.58 2.12 -13.93
CA ASN A 47 -11.40 1.62 -13.22
C ASN A 47 -10.94 2.58 -12.10
N TYR A 48 -10.84 2.04 -10.88
CA TYR A 48 -10.36 2.69 -9.66
C TYR A 48 -9.06 2.11 -9.13
N GLY A 49 -8.60 0.99 -9.68
CA GLY A 49 -7.37 0.30 -9.35
C GLY A 49 -7.52 -0.82 -8.32
N ASN A 50 -6.61 -1.80 -8.39
CA ASN A 50 -6.65 -3.07 -7.65
C ASN A 50 -6.91 -2.90 -6.13
N GLN A 51 -6.26 -1.94 -5.46
CA GLN A 51 -6.44 -1.75 -4.01
C GLN A 51 -7.89 -1.39 -3.64
N LYS A 52 -8.57 -0.59 -4.48
CA LYS A 52 -9.96 -0.23 -4.23
C LYS A 52 -10.92 -1.38 -4.56
N ALA A 53 -10.59 -2.19 -5.57
CA ALA A 53 -11.32 -3.41 -5.87
C ALA A 53 -11.23 -4.42 -4.70
N LEU A 54 -10.04 -4.59 -4.11
CA LEU A 54 -9.85 -5.42 -2.93
C LEU A 54 -10.65 -4.91 -1.73
N ILE A 55 -10.63 -3.61 -1.45
CA ILE A 55 -11.41 -3.00 -0.37
C ILE A 55 -12.90 -3.26 -0.60
N ALA A 56 -13.41 -3.00 -1.80
CA ALA A 56 -14.81 -3.23 -2.14
C ALA A 56 -15.22 -4.70 -2.00
N GLY A 57 -14.33 -5.63 -2.37
CA GLY A 57 -14.55 -7.05 -2.17
C GLY A 57 -14.69 -7.40 -0.69
N LEU A 58 -13.77 -6.92 0.15
CA LEU A 58 -13.78 -7.17 1.60
C LEU A 58 -15.00 -6.51 2.28
N GLU A 59 -15.37 -5.29 1.89
CA GLU A 59 -16.58 -4.61 2.38
C GLU A 59 -17.84 -5.37 1.92
N GLY A 60 -17.89 -5.79 0.65
CA GLY A 60 -19.04 -6.52 0.11
C GLY A 60 -19.28 -7.87 0.78
N VAL A 61 -18.24 -8.65 1.07
CA VAL A 61 -18.39 -9.95 1.76
C VAL A 61 -18.70 -9.76 3.25
N ARG A 62 -18.18 -8.72 3.90
CA ARG A 62 -18.58 -8.35 5.26
C ARG A 62 -20.07 -8.08 5.34
N ASP A 63 -20.61 -7.26 4.43
CA ASP A 63 -22.02 -6.88 4.39
C ASP A 63 -22.93 -8.09 4.12
N LEU A 64 -22.41 -9.12 3.48
CA LEU A 64 -23.10 -10.41 3.28
C LEU A 64 -22.96 -11.35 4.48
N GLY A 65 -22.21 -10.98 5.52
CA GLY A 65 -22.17 -11.70 6.79
C GLY A 65 -21.25 -12.93 6.83
N CYS A 66 -20.13 -12.93 6.07
CA CYS A 66 -19.17 -14.04 6.08
C CYS A 66 -18.40 -14.16 7.41
N ASP A 67 -17.97 -15.37 7.78
CA ASP A 67 -17.11 -15.63 8.94
C ASP A 67 -15.64 -15.23 8.68
N CYS A 68 -15.19 -15.47 7.46
CA CYS A 68 -13.88 -15.05 6.96
C CYS A 68 -13.92 -14.89 5.44
N ALA A 69 -12.97 -14.17 4.89
CA ALA A 69 -12.81 -13.96 3.47
C ALA A 69 -11.37 -14.25 3.03
N VAL A 70 -11.21 -14.92 1.89
CA VAL A 70 -9.92 -15.08 1.22
C VAL A 70 -9.89 -14.21 -0.02
N SER A 71 -8.96 -13.26 -0.08
CA SER A 71 -8.72 -12.46 -1.29
C SER A 71 -7.70 -13.14 -2.20
N ILE A 72 -8.01 -13.25 -3.47
CA ILE A 72 -7.16 -13.84 -4.51
C ILE A 72 -7.25 -13.03 -5.80
N ASP A 73 -6.12 -12.85 -6.49
CA ASP A 73 -6.10 -12.18 -7.80
C ASP A 73 -6.60 -13.15 -8.90
N ALA A 74 -7.38 -12.63 -9.84
CA ALA A 74 -7.96 -13.44 -10.93
C ALA A 74 -6.97 -13.80 -12.05
N ASP A 75 -5.67 -13.47 -11.91
CA ASP A 75 -4.63 -13.73 -12.92
C ASP A 75 -4.01 -15.15 -12.85
N LEU A 76 -4.54 -16.01 -11.98
CA LEU A 76 -4.14 -17.40 -11.75
C LEU A 76 -2.67 -17.58 -11.36
N GLN A 77 -2.00 -16.53 -10.90
CA GLN A 77 -0.62 -16.64 -10.40
C GLN A 77 -0.54 -17.22 -8.99
N GLN A 78 -1.59 -17.07 -8.21
CA GLN A 78 -1.66 -17.53 -6.82
C GLN A 78 -2.21 -18.96 -6.80
N ASP A 79 -1.58 -19.82 -5.99
CA ASP A 79 -2.00 -21.21 -5.89
C ASP A 79 -3.28 -21.34 -5.07
N GLU A 80 -4.37 -21.64 -5.74
CA GLU A 80 -5.70 -21.82 -5.18
C GLU A 80 -5.76 -22.96 -4.13
N LEU A 81 -4.88 -23.96 -4.23
CA LEU A 81 -4.81 -25.05 -3.26
C LEU A 81 -4.32 -24.60 -1.89
N SER A 82 -3.59 -23.48 -1.83
CA SER A 82 -3.15 -22.90 -0.58
C SER A 82 -4.31 -22.34 0.28
N ILE A 83 -5.52 -22.17 -0.29
CA ILE A 83 -6.72 -21.74 0.48
C ILE A 83 -7.00 -22.72 1.61
N GLU A 84 -6.77 -24.02 1.43
CA GLU A 84 -6.94 -25.00 2.48
C GLU A 84 -6.08 -24.69 3.70
N GLN A 85 -4.81 -24.31 3.49
CA GLN A 85 -3.89 -23.94 4.56
C GLN A 85 -4.32 -22.64 5.25
N PHE A 86 -4.85 -21.67 4.51
CA PHE A 86 -5.38 -20.44 5.10
C PHE A 86 -6.56 -20.73 6.05
N VAL A 87 -7.47 -21.62 5.63
CA VAL A 87 -8.61 -22.03 6.45
C VAL A 87 -8.14 -22.79 7.69
N ASP A 88 -7.12 -23.67 7.56
CA ASP A 88 -6.55 -24.38 8.70
C ASP A 88 -5.95 -23.45 9.75
N GLU A 89 -5.23 -22.41 9.31
CA GLU A 89 -4.69 -21.40 10.23
C GLU A 89 -5.80 -20.57 10.88
N TYR A 90 -6.86 -20.22 10.16
CA TYR A 90 -8.03 -19.54 10.71
C TYR A 90 -8.72 -20.39 11.78
N GLN A 91 -8.89 -21.70 11.56
CA GLN A 91 -9.46 -22.64 12.53
C GLN A 91 -8.60 -22.79 13.80
N LYS A 92 -7.28 -22.52 13.70
CA LYS A 92 -6.37 -22.44 14.87
C LYS A 92 -6.52 -21.13 15.66
N GLY A 93 -7.39 -20.22 15.23
CA GLY A 93 -7.70 -18.96 15.90
C GLY A 93 -6.82 -17.77 15.48
N TYR A 94 -6.24 -17.81 14.28
CA TYR A 94 -5.62 -16.66 13.66
C TYR A 94 -6.68 -15.81 12.95
N ASP A 95 -6.69 -14.51 13.19
CA ASP A 95 -7.63 -13.58 12.58
C ASP A 95 -7.19 -13.14 11.17
N ILE A 96 -5.89 -13.15 10.92
CA ILE A 96 -5.29 -12.73 9.65
C ILE A 96 -4.25 -13.76 9.24
N VAL A 97 -4.39 -14.30 8.02
CA VAL A 97 -3.41 -15.21 7.43
C VAL A 97 -2.89 -14.59 6.14
N LEU A 98 -1.59 -14.29 6.10
CA LEU A 98 -0.96 -13.58 5.00
C LEU A 98 -0.23 -14.56 4.08
N GLY A 99 -0.51 -14.50 2.80
CA GLY A 99 0.21 -15.25 1.79
C GLY A 99 1.58 -14.65 1.51
N VAL A 100 2.62 -15.44 1.69
CA VAL A 100 4.01 -15.07 1.42
C VAL A 100 4.53 -15.92 0.26
N ARG A 101 5.08 -15.26 -0.76
CA ARG A 101 5.67 -15.95 -1.91
C ARG A 101 6.91 -16.73 -1.51
N ASN A 102 6.96 -18.00 -1.86
CA ASN A 102 8.00 -18.94 -1.43
C ASN A 102 9.39 -18.61 -1.99
N ASP A 103 9.49 -18.04 -3.20
CA ASP A 103 10.80 -17.75 -3.81
C ASP A 103 10.76 -16.69 -4.93
N ARG A 104 11.77 -15.83 -4.92
CA ARG A 104 12.11 -14.97 -6.06
C ARG A 104 13.27 -15.56 -6.86
N LYS A 105 13.26 -16.87 -7.13
CA LYS A 105 14.33 -17.54 -7.90
C LYS A 105 14.47 -17.02 -9.32
N THR A 106 13.41 -16.42 -9.86
CA THR A 106 13.35 -15.87 -11.22
C THR A 106 13.67 -14.38 -11.33
N ASP A 107 13.84 -13.67 -10.20
CA ASP A 107 14.12 -12.23 -10.22
C ASP A 107 15.61 -11.96 -10.51
N ASN A 108 15.86 -11.10 -11.48
CA ASN A 108 17.19 -10.64 -11.87
C ASN A 108 17.89 -9.97 -10.66
N PHE A 109 19.19 -10.20 -10.47
CA PHE A 109 20.01 -9.72 -9.34
C PHE A 109 19.77 -8.23 -9.01
N PHE A 110 19.66 -7.36 -10.02
CA PHE A 110 19.36 -5.94 -9.87
C PHE A 110 17.96 -5.69 -9.27
N LYS A 111 16.94 -6.45 -9.67
CA LYS A 111 15.59 -6.33 -9.10
C LYS A 111 15.55 -6.74 -7.63
N LYS A 112 16.36 -7.72 -7.24
CA LYS A 112 16.46 -8.18 -5.85
C LYS A 112 17.10 -7.11 -4.96
N ILE A 113 18.20 -6.48 -5.40
CA ILE A 113 18.89 -5.42 -4.65
C ILE A 113 17.99 -4.19 -4.51
N THR A 114 17.38 -3.73 -5.59
CA THR A 114 16.50 -2.56 -5.55
C THR A 114 15.29 -2.80 -4.64
N ALA A 115 14.72 -4.01 -4.64
CA ALA A 115 13.64 -4.36 -3.72
C ALA A 115 14.09 -4.38 -2.26
N ILE A 116 15.26 -4.95 -1.96
CA ILE A 116 15.81 -4.96 -0.58
C ILE A 116 16.10 -3.53 -0.11
N MET A 117 16.71 -2.68 -0.95
CA MET A 117 16.94 -1.27 -0.63
C MET A 117 15.62 -0.54 -0.39
N PHE A 118 14.62 -0.78 -1.22
CA PHE A 118 13.28 -0.21 -1.07
C PHE A 118 12.65 -0.60 0.28
N TYR A 119 12.62 -1.89 0.64
CA TYR A 119 12.08 -2.34 1.92
C TYR A 119 12.87 -1.80 3.12
N LYS A 120 14.21 -1.71 3.00
CA LYS A 120 15.05 -1.10 4.05
C LYS A 120 14.73 0.38 4.23
N LEU A 121 14.59 1.12 3.12
CA LEU A 121 14.21 2.52 3.14
C LEU A 121 12.82 2.72 3.76
N MET A 122 11.84 1.90 3.36
CA MET A 122 10.48 1.94 3.91
C MET A 122 10.46 1.68 5.42
N ASN A 123 11.26 0.72 5.90
CA ASN A 123 11.38 0.44 7.34
C ASN A 123 12.04 1.60 8.11
N ILE A 124 13.10 2.22 7.55
CA ILE A 124 13.74 3.42 8.13
C ILE A 124 12.75 4.58 8.18
N LEU A 125 11.94 4.73 7.14
CA LEU A 125 10.90 5.77 7.05
C LEU A 125 9.66 5.44 7.89
N GLY A 126 9.67 4.38 8.71
CA GLY A 126 8.65 4.08 9.69
C GLY A 126 7.46 3.25 9.18
N SER A 127 7.47 2.83 7.91
CA SER A 127 6.45 1.91 7.41
C SER A 127 6.88 0.47 7.68
N LYS A 128 6.25 -0.20 8.64
CA LYS A 128 6.48 -1.63 8.93
C LYS A 128 5.80 -2.51 7.86
N ILE A 129 6.31 -2.46 6.63
CA ILE A 129 5.81 -3.32 5.57
C ILE A 129 6.53 -4.66 5.66
N ALA A 130 5.78 -5.73 5.86
CA ALA A 130 6.37 -7.06 5.84
C ALA A 130 6.81 -7.44 4.41
N MET A 131 8.02 -8.02 4.32
CA MET A 131 8.64 -8.37 3.04
C MET A 131 7.84 -9.46 2.31
N ASN A 132 7.69 -9.35 1.00
CA ASN A 132 7.10 -10.35 0.10
C ASN A 132 5.62 -10.68 0.32
N HIS A 133 4.85 -9.83 1.02
CA HIS A 133 3.42 -10.04 1.16
C HIS A 133 2.70 -9.83 -0.16
N SER A 134 1.84 -10.78 -0.47
CA SER A 134 0.87 -10.71 -1.56
C SER A 134 -0.45 -10.13 -1.04
N ASP A 135 -1.32 -9.71 -1.96
CA ASP A 135 -2.72 -9.38 -1.65
C ASP A 135 -3.57 -10.66 -1.45
N TYR A 136 -2.96 -11.85 -1.57
CA TYR A 136 -3.51 -13.15 -1.22
C TYR A 136 -3.48 -13.33 0.29
N ARG A 137 -4.63 -13.29 0.91
CA ARG A 137 -4.77 -13.36 2.37
C ARG A 137 -6.15 -13.83 2.80
N LEU A 138 -6.22 -14.44 3.99
CA LEU A 138 -7.48 -14.66 4.70
C LEU A 138 -7.64 -13.61 5.79
N VAL A 139 -8.85 -13.10 5.93
CA VAL A 139 -9.24 -12.08 6.91
C VAL A 139 -10.50 -12.57 7.63
N SER A 140 -10.49 -12.62 8.97
CA SER A 140 -11.64 -12.99 9.79
C SER A 140 -12.73 -11.91 9.75
N LYS A 141 -13.97 -12.27 10.08
CA LYS A 141 -15.08 -11.31 10.29
C LYS A 141 -14.66 -10.19 11.24
N LYS A 142 -14.02 -10.52 12.35
CA LYS A 142 -13.51 -9.54 13.32
C LYS A 142 -12.58 -8.51 12.68
N ALA A 143 -11.67 -8.95 11.81
CA ALA A 143 -10.76 -8.04 11.11
C ALA A 143 -11.48 -7.21 10.04
N LEU A 144 -12.51 -7.78 9.38
CA LEU A 144 -13.39 -7.06 8.44
C LEU A 144 -14.20 -5.97 9.15
N ASP A 145 -14.78 -6.29 10.30
CA ASP A 145 -15.55 -5.34 11.11
C ASP A 145 -14.65 -4.19 11.62
N MET A 146 -13.41 -4.52 12.03
CA MET A 146 -12.44 -3.48 12.42
C MET A 146 -12.03 -2.61 11.22
N MET A 147 -11.92 -3.17 10.02
CA MET A 147 -11.58 -2.41 8.80
C MET A 147 -12.63 -1.33 8.51
N ASP A 148 -13.90 -1.57 8.83
CA ASP A 148 -14.99 -0.61 8.63
C ASP A 148 -14.84 0.66 9.46
N LEU A 149 -14.16 0.60 10.59
CA LEU A 149 -13.87 1.77 11.44
C LEU A 149 -12.87 2.75 10.80
N TYR A 150 -12.15 2.30 9.76
CA TYR A 150 -11.12 3.09 9.09
C TYR A 150 -11.68 3.68 7.79
N HIS A 151 -12.02 4.96 7.84
CA HIS A 151 -12.63 5.68 6.70
C HIS A 151 -11.60 6.33 5.77
N GLU A 152 -10.31 6.06 5.95
CA GLU A 152 -9.23 6.58 5.12
C GLU A 152 -9.44 6.23 3.64
N LYS A 153 -9.23 7.20 2.76
CA LYS A 153 -9.40 7.03 1.31
C LYS A 153 -8.28 6.26 0.66
N SER A 154 -7.08 6.44 1.20
CA SER A 154 -5.85 5.81 0.74
C SER A 154 -5.43 4.69 1.69
N LEU A 155 -6.36 3.77 2.01
CA LEU A 155 -6.06 2.63 2.86
C LEU A 155 -5.10 1.68 2.12
N PHE A 156 -3.85 1.61 2.60
CA PHE A 156 -2.85 0.70 2.08
C PHE A 156 -2.94 -0.64 2.83
N LEU A 157 -3.71 -1.58 2.26
CA LEU A 157 -4.06 -2.84 2.92
C LEU A 157 -2.86 -3.66 3.43
N ARG A 158 -1.69 -3.56 2.77
CA ARG A 158 -0.49 -4.31 3.19
C ARG A 158 0.10 -3.85 4.52
N GLY A 159 -0.01 -2.56 4.85
CA GLY A 159 0.38 -2.01 6.15
C GLY A 159 -0.75 -2.14 7.17
N PHE A 160 -1.96 -1.87 6.73
CA PHE A 160 -3.15 -1.79 7.56
C PHE A 160 -3.38 -3.04 8.44
N PHE A 161 -3.34 -4.23 7.86
CA PHE A 161 -3.58 -5.46 8.61
C PHE A 161 -2.56 -5.73 9.72
N HIS A 162 -1.35 -5.17 9.64
CA HIS A 162 -0.36 -5.24 10.72
C HIS A 162 -0.70 -4.30 11.89
N GLU A 163 -1.36 -3.17 11.62
CA GLU A 163 -1.71 -2.18 12.64
C GLU A 163 -2.92 -2.60 13.48
N LEU A 164 -3.76 -3.50 12.99
CA LEU A 164 -4.93 -3.99 13.72
C LEU A 164 -4.60 -4.71 15.03
N GLY A 165 -3.35 -5.14 15.23
CA GLY A 165 -2.93 -5.85 16.44
C GLY A 165 -3.60 -7.23 16.65
N LEU A 166 -4.21 -7.79 15.60
CA LEU A 166 -4.86 -9.10 15.63
C LEU A 166 -3.85 -10.24 15.49
N LYS A 167 -4.25 -11.45 15.89
CA LYS A 167 -3.42 -12.64 15.74
C LYS A 167 -3.19 -12.92 14.26
N THR A 168 -1.93 -12.77 13.84
CA THR A 168 -1.53 -12.87 12.43
C THR A 168 -0.53 -14.02 12.25
N THR A 169 -0.68 -14.77 11.17
CA THR A 169 0.29 -15.79 10.73
C THR A 169 0.53 -15.68 9.22
N THR A 170 1.42 -16.53 8.71
CA THR A 170 1.77 -16.54 7.28
C THR A 170 1.68 -17.94 6.71
N VAL A 171 1.18 -18.05 5.48
CA VAL A 171 1.20 -19.26 4.67
C VAL A 171 2.06 -19.01 3.44
N LYS A 172 2.98 -19.92 3.17
CA LYS A 172 3.83 -19.83 1.99
C LYS A 172 3.13 -20.46 0.80
N PHE A 173 3.20 -19.80 -0.36
CA PHE A 173 2.64 -20.34 -1.60
C PHE A 173 3.60 -20.14 -2.79
N ASP A 174 3.49 -21.01 -3.76
CA ASP A 174 4.26 -20.91 -5.00
C ASP A 174 3.55 -20.02 -6.02
N VAL A 175 4.32 -19.23 -6.76
CA VAL A 175 3.79 -18.34 -7.79
C VAL A 175 3.84 -19.07 -9.14
N LYS A 176 2.68 -19.28 -9.74
CA LYS A 176 2.55 -19.82 -11.09
C LYS A 176 2.89 -18.74 -12.13
N PRO A 177 3.42 -19.11 -13.30
CA PRO A 177 3.55 -18.16 -14.41
C PRO A 177 2.19 -17.55 -14.76
N ARG A 178 2.17 -16.27 -15.11
CA ARG A 178 0.94 -15.58 -15.50
C ARG A 178 0.33 -16.25 -16.75
N PHE A 179 -0.94 -16.62 -16.68
CA PHE A 179 -1.63 -17.27 -17.78
C PHE A 179 -1.88 -16.32 -18.98
N ALA A 180 -2.22 -15.05 -18.70
CA ALA A 180 -2.48 -14.02 -19.71
C ALA A 180 -2.18 -12.61 -19.17
N GLY A 181 -1.94 -11.65 -20.07
CA GLY A 181 -1.74 -10.24 -19.75
C GLY A 181 -0.28 -9.85 -19.56
N GLN A 182 -0.01 -8.53 -19.69
CA GLN A 182 1.30 -7.92 -19.44
C GLN A 182 1.29 -7.13 -18.13
N SER A 183 2.43 -7.08 -17.44
CA SER A 183 2.59 -6.25 -16.25
C SER A 183 2.43 -4.77 -16.62
N LYS A 184 1.42 -4.10 -16.06
CA LYS A 184 1.18 -2.66 -16.24
C LYS A 184 2.06 -1.79 -15.34
N PHE A 185 2.95 -2.37 -14.53
CA PHE A 185 3.80 -1.61 -13.60
C PHE A 185 4.98 -1.00 -14.33
N ASN A 186 4.95 0.33 -14.51
CA ASN A 186 6.05 1.14 -14.98
C ASN A 186 6.82 1.69 -13.77
N PHE A 187 8.09 2.11 -13.96
CA PHE A 187 8.93 2.70 -12.91
C PHE A 187 8.27 3.89 -12.20
N ILE A 188 7.56 4.73 -12.96
CA ILE A 188 6.80 5.89 -12.44
C ILE A 188 5.68 5.42 -11.50
N SER A 189 4.96 4.36 -11.88
CA SER A 189 3.88 3.79 -11.05
C SER A 189 4.42 3.20 -9.74
N LEU A 190 5.61 2.57 -9.79
CA LEU A 190 6.28 2.04 -8.59
C LEU A 190 6.74 3.17 -7.67
N MET A 191 7.28 4.26 -8.22
CA MET A 191 7.67 5.44 -7.45
C MET A 191 6.45 6.11 -6.80
N GLY A 192 5.35 6.26 -7.53
CA GLY A 192 4.10 6.77 -6.99
C GLY A 192 3.55 5.91 -5.85
N LEU A 193 3.59 4.57 -6.01
CA LEU A 193 3.19 3.64 -4.96
C LEU A 193 4.08 3.76 -3.71
N ALA A 194 5.40 3.93 -3.92
CA ALA A 194 6.36 4.13 -2.83
C ALA A 194 6.08 5.42 -2.06
N LEU A 195 5.93 6.54 -2.76
CA LEU A 195 5.64 7.84 -2.16
C LEU A 195 4.31 7.80 -1.40
N ASN A 196 3.26 7.25 -1.99
CA ASN A 196 1.97 7.08 -1.32
C ASN A 196 2.10 6.21 -0.06
N GLY A 197 2.86 5.12 -0.12
CA GLY A 197 3.10 4.26 1.03
C GLY A 197 3.84 4.97 2.17
N ILE A 198 4.90 5.74 1.83
CA ILE A 198 5.68 6.50 2.82
C ILE A 198 4.81 7.57 3.48
N THR A 199 4.14 8.39 2.68
CA THR A 199 3.41 9.55 3.18
C THR A 199 2.11 9.17 3.89
N SER A 200 1.52 8.00 3.60
CA SER A 200 0.32 7.51 4.30
C SER A 200 0.61 6.92 5.69
N PHE A 201 1.80 6.34 5.90
CA PHE A 201 2.12 5.64 7.16
C PHE A 201 3.22 6.28 7.98
N SER A 202 3.88 7.33 7.48
CA SER A 202 5.04 7.87 8.15
C SER A 202 5.12 9.39 8.09
N ILE A 203 5.36 9.98 9.24
CA ILE A 203 5.73 11.41 9.37
C ILE A 203 7.27 11.59 9.41
N VAL A 204 8.04 10.50 9.25
CA VAL A 204 9.51 10.53 9.31
C VAL A 204 10.12 11.47 8.27
N PRO A 205 9.65 11.55 7.01
CA PRO A 205 10.16 12.54 6.06
C PRO A 205 10.05 13.99 6.57
N LEU A 206 8.96 14.35 7.23
CA LEU A 206 8.79 15.67 7.84
C LEU A 206 9.77 15.90 9.00
N ARG A 207 10.02 14.87 9.82
CA ARG A 207 11.00 14.94 10.90
C ARG A 207 12.43 15.09 10.39
N ILE A 208 12.77 14.43 9.30
CA ILE A 208 14.08 14.58 8.64
C ILE A 208 14.25 16.02 8.15
N ILE A 209 13.26 16.59 7.49
CA ILE A 209 13.27 17.99 7.03
C ILE A 209 13.44 18.95 8.21
N TYR A 210 12.69 18.73 9.29
CA TYR A 210 12.83 19.53 10.51
C TYR A 210 14.25 19.45 11.09
N GLY A 211 14.79 18.24 11.23
CA GLY A 211 16.16 18.02 11.72
C GLY A 211 17.23 18.67 10.82
N LEU A 212 17.07 18.53 9.50
CA LEU A 212 17.97 19.15 8.53
C LEU A 212 17.91 20.69 8.63
N GLY A 213 16.72 21.25 8.71
CA GLY A 213 16.53 22.71 8.89
C GLY A 213 17.19 23.22 10.15
N PHE A 214 17.10 22.49 11.27
CA PHE A 214 17.76 22.84 12.52
C PHE A 214 19.29 22.82 12.38
N VAL A 215 19.86 21.78 11.79
CA VAL A 215 21.32 21.67 11.55
C VAL A 215 21.81 22.82 10.67
N MET A 216 21.07 23.16 9.64
CA MET A 216 21.42 24.25 8.73
C MET A 216 21.32 25.62 9.41
N ALA A 217 20.30 25.84 10.24
CA ALA A 217 20.17 27.07 11.01
C ALA A 217 21.34 27.23 11.99
N LEU A 218 21.73 26.15 12.67
CA LEU A 218 22.88 26.15 13.56
C LEU A 218 24.18 26.43 12.80
N PHE A 219 24.39 25.81 11.65
CA PHE A 219 25.56 26.05 10.77
C PHE A 219 25.61 27.51 10.33
N GLY A 220 24.50 28.07 9.83
CA GLY A 220 24.43 29.47 9.43
C GLY A 220 24.69 30.44 10.62
N PHE A 221 24.21 30.10 11.79
CA PHE A 221 24.48 30.89 13.01
C PHE A 221 25.96 30.87 13.37
N LEU A 222 26.63 29.71 13.34
CA LEU A 222 28.08 29.60 13.63
C LEU A 222 28.92 30.38 12.61
N MET A 223 28.62 30.25 11.30
CA MET A 223 29.27 31.02 10.25
C MET A 223 29.04 32.54 10.45
N GLY A 224 27.88 32.93 10.87
CA GLY A 224 27.59 34.33 11.20
C GLY A 224 28.44 34.86 12.38
N LEU A 225 28.59 34.06 13.43
CA LEU A 225 29.49 34.40 14.56
C LEU A 225 30.93 34.50 14.13
N GLU A 226 31.46 33.57 13.30
CA GLU A 226 32.79 33.60 12.75
C GLU A 226 33.04 34.89 11.95
N THR A 227 32.15 35.24 11.04
CA THR A 227 32.25 36.49 10.24
C THR A 227 32.25 37.74 11.11
N ILE A 228 31.43 37.78 12.18
CA ILE A 228 31.43 38.91 13.14
C ILE A 228 32.76 38.98 13.88
N PHE A 229 33.29 37.85 14.33
CA PHE A 229 34.59 37.76 15.02
C PHE A 229 35.75 38.26 14.13
N GLU A 230 35.81 37.76 12.89
CA GLU A 230 36.85 38.21 11.91
C GLU A 230 36.80 39.73 11.68
N LYS A 231 35.60 40.27 11.52
CA LYS A 231 35.40 41.68 11.29
C LYS A 231 35.84 42.56 12.47
N ILE A 232 35.54 42.13 13.70
CA ILE A 232 35.81 42.90 14.92
C ILE A 232 37.29 42.81 15.33
N PHE A 233 37.87 41.60 15.23
CA PHE A 233 39.20 41.32 15.77
C PHE A 233 40.34 41.33 14.74
N LEU A 234 40.04 40.94 13.47
CA LEU A 234 41.03 40.80 12.42
C LEU A 234 40.97 41.94 11.41
N ASN A 235 39.98 42.79 11.46
CA ASN A 235 39.74 43.92 10.56
C ASN A 235 39.71 43.50 9.05
N ASP A 236 39.43 42.23 8.78
CA ASP A 236 39.37 41.64 7.45
C ASP A 236 37.90 41.57 6.98
N SER A 237 37.66 41.79 5.69
CA SER A 237 36.34 41.67 5.08
C SER A 237 36.38 40.55 4.06
N PRO A 238 35.75 39.42 4.32
CA PRO A 238 35.79 38.31 3.38
C PRO A 238 35.22 38.72 2.01
N ASN A 239 36.02 38.53 0.97
CA ASN A 239 35.58 38.66 -0.43
C ASN A 239 34.67 37.49 -0.79
N GLY A 240 33.36 37.61 -0.45
CA GLY A 240 32.47 36.43 -0.45
C GLY A 240 31.27 36.48 -1.38
N VAL A 241 31.26 37.36 -2.42
CA VAL A 241 30.07 37.45 -3.32
C VAL A 241 29.75 36.12 -4.01
N ALA A 242 30.79 35.41 -4.50
CA ALA A 242 30.60 34.11 -5.13
C ALA A 242 30.06 33.05 -4.12
N THR A 243 30.61 33.03 -2.93
CA THR A 243 30.17 32.14 -1.82
C THR A 243 28.73 32.46 -1.43
N MET A 244 28.36 33.73 -1.34
CA MET A 244 27.01 34.16 -1.04
C MET A 244 26.00 33.67 -2.08
N ILE A 245 26.32 33.80 -3.38
CA ILE A 245 25.46 33.32 -4.47
C ILE A 245 25.28 31.82 -4.40
N ILE A 246 26.37 31.04 -4.20
CA ILE A 246 26.31 29.59 -4.07
C ILE A 246 25.40 29.17 -2.88
N LEU A 247 25.60 29.77 -1.72
CA LEU A 247 24.80 29.50 -0.53
C LEU A 247 23.34 29.87 -0.74
N LEU A 248 23.05 31.01 -1.37
CA LEU A 248 21.70 31.44 -1.67
C LEU A 248 20.97 30.46 -2.61
N CYS A 249 21.64 30.01 -3.67
CA CYS A 249 21.11 29.04 -4.61
C CYS A 249 20.89 27.67 -3.93
N PHE A 250 21.83 27.22 -3.12
CA PHE A 250 21.72 25.95 -2.40
C PHE A 250 20.57 25.97 -1.38
N PHE A 251 20.51 26.99 -0.54
CA PHE A 251 19.42 27.12 0.46
C PHE A 251 18.08 27.34 -0.20
N GLY A 252 18.01 28.15 -1.26
CA GLY A 252 16.78 28.37 -2.02
C GLY A 252 16.26 27.06 -2.65
N GLY A 253 17.15 26.27 -3.25
CA GLY A 253 16.79 24.96 -3.80
C GLY A 253 16.30 23.98 -2.74
N LEU A 254 17.02 23.90 -1.62
CA LEU A 254 16.64 23.06 -0.48
C LEU A 254 15.28 23.47 0.11
N GLN A 255 15.03 24.78 0.22
CA GLN A 255 13.79 25.32 0.76
C GLN A 255 12.59 24.93 -0.14
N ILE A 256 12.74 25.04 -1.46
CA ILE A 256 11.72 24.60 -2.43
C ILE A 256 11.48 23.09 -2.31
N PHE A 257 12.52 22.29 -2.17
CA PHE A 257 12.39 20.85 -1.95
C PHE A 257 11.58 20.54 -0.69
N CYS A 258 11.91 21.18 0.44
CA CYS A 258 11.18 21.00 1.71
C CYS A 258 9.71 21.39 1.58
N LEU A 259 9.41 22.52 0.90
CA LEU A 259 8.05 22.94 0.61
C LEU A 259 7.30 21.92 -0.26
N GLY A 260 7.98 21.31 -1.22
CA GLY A 260 7.43 20.23 -2.05
C GLY A 260 7.00 19.02 -1.23
N VAL A 261 7.83 18.58 -0.27
CA VAL A 261 7.46 17.47 0.64
C VAL A 261 6.29 17.85 1.54
N ILE A 262 6.27 19.04 2.12
CA ILE A 262 5.12 19.54 2.90
C ILE A 262 3.87 19.58 2.02
N GLY A 263 3.99 20.05 0.78
CA GLY A 263 2.90 20.10 -0.19
C GLY A 263 2.28 18.72 -0.46
N GLU A 264 3.09 17.65 -0.51
CA GLU A 264 2.58 16.28 -0.65
C GLU A 264 1.70 15.86 0.54
N TYR A 265 2.13 16.14 1.78
CA TYR A 265 1.31 15.85 2.96
C TYR A 265 0.02 16.69 3.01
N VAL A 266 0.11 17.98 2.66
CA VAL A 266 -1.08 18.83 2.55
C VAL A 266 -2.02 18.30 1.48
N GLY A 267 -1.48 17.83 0.36
CA GLY A 267 -2.25 17.18 -0.72
C GLY A 267 -2.97 15.91 -0.24
N GLN A 268 -2.36 15.12 0.64
CA GLN A 268 -3.03 13.96 1.25
C GLN A 268 -4.16 14.38 2.19
N VAL A 269 -3.90 15.32 3.12
CA VAL A 269 -4.92 15.87 4.00
C VAL A 269 -6.10 16.42 3.19
N TYR A 270 -5.83 17.14 2.11
CA TYR A 270 -6.86 17.65 1.20
C TYR A 270 -7.70 16.54 0.56
N ARG A 271 -7.08 15.41 0.17
CA ARG A 271 -7.81 14.24 -0.35
C ARG A 271 -8.72 13.62 0.71
N GLU A 272 -8.26 13.52 1.95
CA GLU A 272 -9.06 12.98 3.07
C GLU A 272 -10.22 13.89 3.43
N VAL A 273 -9.97 15.19 3.60
CA VAL A 273 -10.99 16.19 3.97
C VAL A 273 -12.10 16.30 2.92
N LYS A 274 -11.78 16.12 1.64
CA LYS A 274 -12.81 16.12 0.56
C LYS A 274 -13.87 15.04 0.73
N ALA A 275 -13.64 14.03 1.53
CA ALA A 275 -14.56 12.92 1.82
C ALA A 275 -15.30 12.33 0.58
N ARG A 276 -14.64 12.30 -0.59
CA ARG A 276 -15.19 11.66 -1.81
C ARG A 276 -15.21 10.14 -1.63
N PRO A 277 -16.20 9.41 -2.20
CA PRO A 277 -16.21 7.95 -2.11
C PRO A 277 -14.93 7.34 -2.69
N ARG A 278 -14.46 6.24 -2.07
CA ARG A 278 -13.26 5.50 -2.52
C ARG A 278 -13.45 4.95 -3.93
N TYR A 279 -14.64 4.45 -4.22
CA TYR A 279 -15.09 3.89 -5.49
C TYR A 279 -16.60 4.13 -5.63
N ILE A 280 -17.15 3.92 -6.80
CA ILE A 280 -18.60 3.96 -7.07
C ILE A 280 -18.97 2.65 -7.74
N VAL A 281 -19.86 1.91 -7.11
CA VAL A 281 -20.41 0.66 -7.65
C VAL A 281 -21.50 0.99 -8.66
N ASP A 282 -21.45 0.33 -9.81
CA ASP A 282 -22.47 0.42 -10.86
C ASP A 282 -23.56 -0.64 -10.64
N LYS A 283 -23.16 -1.92 -10.48
CA LYS A 283 -24.07 -3.03 -10.28
C LYS A 283 -23.57 -3.96 -9.16
N ILE A 284 -24.53 -4.63 -8.48
CA ILE A 284 -24.25 -5.63 -7.45
C ILE A 284 -25.10 -6.87 -7.74
N LEU A 285 -24.48 -8.05 -7.67
CA LEU A 285 -25.10 -9.37 -7.71
C LEU A 285 -25.01 -9.98 -6.29
N LYS A 286 -26.18 -10.23 -5.66
CA LYS A 286 -26.29 -10.70 -4.27
C LYS A 286 -26.71 -12.15 -4.18
#